data_d0991c390d3779cf7883246077a477ee
#
_entry.id   d0991c390d3779cf7883246077a477ee
#
_cell.length_a   1.000
_cell.length_b   1.000
_cell.length_c   1.000
_cell.angle_alpha   90.00
_cell.angle_beta   90.00
_cell.angle_gamma   90.00
#
_symmetry.space_group_name_H-M   'P 1'
#
loop_
_entity.id
_entity.type
_entity.pdbx_description
1 polymer ?
#
loop_
_entity_poly.entity_id
_entity_poly.type
_entity_poly.pdbx_seq_one_letter_code
_entity_poly.pdbx_strand_id
1 'polypeptide(L)'
;MEIDIGRGKKGRRAYGFDDIAIVPSRRTRDPDDIDITWTLGPYRFELPLIGSAMDGVVSPSTAALVNQLGGLGVLNLEGIWCRYENADEQLKKIAEAPTHLATQMLQEVYTEPIKPELIGQRISEIKEKGAVACGAESTQHFGAGSVDPEQVERILSQVEVRALEVPAGV
;
A
#
# COMPACT_ATOMS: atom_id res chain seq x y z
N MET A 1 -26.04 12.25 8.16
CA MET A 1 -26.30 13.70 8.32
C MET A 1 -25.35 14.41 7.41
N GLU A 2 -25.86 15.13 6.41
CA GLU A 2 -25.02 15.99 5.56
C GLU A 2 -24.90 17.38 6.22
N ILE A 3 -23.74 17.98 6.08
CA ILE A 3 -23.40 19.29 6.67
C ILE A 3 -22.93 20.19 5.53
N ASP A 4 -23.47 21.38 5.44
CA ASP A 4 -22.99 22.38 4.49
C ASP A 4 -21.69 23.01 5.00
N ILE A 5 -20.61 22.87 4.20
CA ILE A 5 -19.25 23.35 4.55
C ILE A 5 -18.76 24.47 3.63
N GLY A 6 -19.68 25.25 3.08
CA GLY A 6 -19.38 26.39 2.21
C GLY A 6 -20.35 26.48 1.03
N ARG A 7 -20.13 27.45 0.13
CA ARG A 7 -21.02 27.66 -1.02
C ARG A 7 -21.01 26.43 -1.93
N GLY A 8 -22.14 25.66 -1.89
CA GLY A 8 -22.33 24.47 -2.73
C GLY A 8 -21.49 23.24 -2.39
N LYS A 9 -20.82 23.24 -1.23
CA LYS A 9 -20.04 22.08 -0.75
C LYS A 9 -20.76 21.42 0.42
N LYS A 10 -20.92 20.11 0.33
CA LYS A 10 -21.49 19.26 1.37
C LYS A 10 -20.42 18.31 1.91
N GLY A 11 -20.45 18.07 3.20
CA GLY A 11 -19.61 17.11 3.88
C GLY A 11 -20.46 16.10 4.66
N ARG A 12 -19.90 14.94 4.92
CA ARG A 12 -20.45 13.96 5.87
C ARG A 12 -19.56 13.91 7.10
N ARG A 13 -20.17 13.67 8.25
CA ARG A 13 -19.39 13.43 9.47
C ARG A 13 -18.64 12.11 9.29
N ALA A 14 -17.33 12.15 9.40
CA ALA A 14 -16.47 10.98 9.51
C ALA A 14 -16.03 10.82 10.98
N TYR A 15 -15.68 9.59 11.34
CA TYR A 15 -15.18 9.25 12.66
C TYR A 15 -13.77 8.69 12.51
N GLY A 16 -12.83 9.19 13.31
CA GLY A 16 -11.52 8.59 13.48
C GLY A 16 -11.57 7.38 14.42
N PHE A 17 -10.48 6.65 14.50
CA PHE A 17 -10.38 5.52 15.43
C PHE A 17 -10.50 5.96 16.90
N ASP A 18 -10.15 7.21 17.21
CA ASP A 18 -10.31 7.79 18.56
C ASP A 18 -11.77 8.12 18.91
N ASP A 19 -12.64 8.20 17.92
CA ASP A 19 -14.07 8.51 18.09
C ASP A 19 -14.94 7.25 18.23
N ILE A 20 -14.39 6.07 18.02
CA ILE A 20 -15.14 4.80 18.01
C ILE A 20 -14.50 3.78 18.95
N ALA A 21 -15.32 2.89 19.48
CA ALA A 21 -14.87 1.75 20.26
C ALA A 21 -15.67 0.49 19.88
N ILE A 22 -14.99 -0.66 19.97
CA ILE A 22 -15.65 -1.95 19.80
C ILE A 22 -16.45 -2.25 21.07
N VAL A 23 -17.77 -2.39 20.93
CA VAL A 23 -18.64 -2.76 22.03
C VAL A 23 -18.57 -4.29 22.22
N PRO A 24 -18.22 -4.78 23.42
CA PRO A 24 -18.17 -6.21 23.69
C PRO A 24 -19.50 -6.89 23.42
N SER A 25 -19.44 -8.07 22.77
CA SER A 25 -20.62 -8.92 22.59
C SER A 25 -21.02 -9.57 23.91
N ARG A 26 -22.31 -9.88 24.06
CA ARG A 26 -22.85 -10.61 25.24
C ARG A 26 -22.42 -12.07 25.31
N ARG A 27 -21.86 -12.61 24.24
CA ARG A 27 -21.39 -14.01 24.17
C ARG A 27 -19.87 -14.02 24.08
N THR A 28 -19.25 -14.63 25.06
CA THR A 28 -17.88 -15.07 24.95
C THR A 28 -17.82 -16.33 24.07
N ARG A 29 -16.84 -16.39 23.19
CA ARG A 29 -16.50 -17.58 22.39
C ARG A 29 -15.05 -17.94 22.66
N ASP A 30 -14.73 -19.19 22.48
CA ASP A 30 -13.33 -19.61 22.46
C ASP A 30 -12.65 -18.92 21.25
N PRO A 31 -11.47 -18.30 21.39
CA PRO A 31 -10.73 -17.74 20.27
C PRO A 31 -10.52 -18.74 19.13
N ASP A 32 -10.35 -20.03 19.44
CA ASP A 32 -10.14 -21.09 18.45
C ASP A 32 -11.39 -21.38 17.59
N ASP A 33 -12.58 -20.97 18.07
CA ASP A 33 -13.85 -21.09 17.33
C ASP A 33 -14.12 -19.92 16.38
N ILE A 34 -13.21 -18.93 16.32
CA ILE A 34 -13.42 -17.72 15.55
C ILE A 34 -12.72 -17.82 14.19
N ASP A 35 -13.51 -17.82 13.11
CA ASP A 35 -12.98 -17.66 11.75
C ASP A 35 -12.64 -16.18 11.52
N ILE A 36 -11.34 -15.89 11.34
CA ILE A 36 -10.81 -14.56 11.05
C ILE A 36 -10.41 -14.41 9.58
N THR A 37 -10.72 -15.41 8.74
CA THR A 37 -10.41 -15.33 7.32
C THR A 37 -11.20 -14.20 6.65
N TRP A 38 -10.64 -13.63 5.61
CA TRP A 38 -11.27 -12.55 4.85
C TRP A 38 -10.99 -12.70 3.36
N THR A 39 -11.75 -11.99 2.54
CA THR A 39 -11.61 -12.03 1.08
C THR A 39 -11.44 -10.64 0.51
N LEU A 40 -10.59 -10.53 -0.51
CA LEU A 40 -10.41 -9.31 -1.30
C LEU A 40 -10.44 -9.69 -2.79
N GLY A 41 -11.52 -9.31 -3.48
CA GLY A 41 -11.77 -9.79 -4.83
C GLY A 41 -11.84 -11.33 -4.86
N PRO A 42 -11.05 -11.99 -5.72
CA PRO A 42 -11.03 -13.46 -5.81
C PRO A 42 -10.12 -14.12 -4.76
N TYR A 43 -9.38 -13.34 -3.98
CA TYR A 43 -8.37 -13.85 -3.05
C TYR A 43 -8.92 -14.01 -1.64
N ARG A 44 -8.57 -15.13 -1.00
CA ARG A 44 -8.86 -15.42 0.41
C ARG A 44 -7.55 -15.38 1.21
N PHE A 45 -7.63 -14.79 2.39
CA PHE A 45 -6.53 -14.66 3.33
C PHE A 45 -6.91 -15.24 4.69
N GLU A 46 -5.96 -15.89 5.34
CA GLU A 46 -6.16 -16.55 6.64
C GLU A 46 -6.11 -15.54 7.81
N LEU A 47 -5.35 -14.45 7.62
CA LEU A 47 -5.12 -13.44 8.66
C LEU A 47 -5.57 -12.06 8.15
N PRO A 48 -6.44 -11.32 8.89
CA PRO A 48 -6.89 -9.97 8.53
C PRO A 48 -5.79 -8.93 8.81
N LEU A 49 -4.63 -9.12 8.17
CA LEU A 49 -3.46 -8.26 8.27
C LEU A 49 -3.08 -7.74 6.89
N ILE A 50 -2.96 -6.43 6.78
CA ILE A 50 -2.44 -5.77 5.58
C ILE A 50 -1.18 -4.99 5.96
N GLY A 51 -0.05 -5.32 5.32
CA GLY A 51 1.18 -4.53 5.41
C GLY A 51 1.02 -3.23 4.63
N SER A 52 1.24 -2.10 5.30
CA SER A 52 1.11 -0.77 4.68
C SER A 52 2.11 -0.54 3.56
N ALA A 53 1.70 0.18 2.52
CA ALA A 53 2.52 0.58 1.37
C ALA A 53 3.56 1.63 1.77
N MET A 54 4.54 1.23 2.56
CA MET A 54 5.64 2.05 3.05
C MET A 54 6.96 1.35 2.80
N ASP A 55 7.95 2.04 2.27
CA ASP A 55 9.24 1.45 1.86
C ASP A 55 9.99 0.75 3.00
N GLY A 56 9.89 1.27 4.21
CA GLY A 56 10.47 0.67 5.40
C GLY A 56 9.65 -0.48 6.00
N VAL A 57 8.47 -0.79 5.47
CA VAL A 57 7.57 -1.84 5.97
C VAL A 57 7.45 -2.99 4.98
N VAL A 58 7.15 -2.67 3.71
CA VAL A 58 6.91 -3.69 2.68
C VAL A 58 7.92 -3.59 1.56
N SER A 59 8.79 -4.59 1.48
CA SER A 59 9.62 -4.93 0.33
C SER A 59 8.96 -6.06 -0.48
N PRO A 60 9.44 -6.38 -1.69
CA PRO A 60 8.95 -7.56 -2.41
C PRO A 60 9.09 -8.87 -1.63
N SER A 61 10.18 -9.00 -0.85
CA SER A 61 10.39 -10.16 0.00
C SER A 61 9.45 -10.20 1.20
N THR A 62 9.23 -9.04 1.85
CA THR A 62 8.31 -8.92 3.00
C THR A 62 6.86 -9.13 2.55
N ALA A 63 6.46 -8.62 1.37
CA ALA A 63 5.14 -8.86 0.81
C ALA A 63 4.87 -10.36 0.62
N ALA A 64 5.84 -11.10 0.07
CA ALA A 64 5.73 -12.54 -0.08
C ALA A 64 5.66 -13.26 1.28
N LEU A 65 6.46 -12.85 2.26
CA LEU A 65 6.44 -13.42 3.61
C LEU A 65 5.10 -13.21 4.31
N VAL A 66 4.57 -11.98 4.27
CA VAL A 66 3.25 -11.64 4.85
C VAL A 66 2.16 -12.49 4.22
N ASN A 67 2.23 -12.72 2.90
CA ASN A 67 1.26 -13.56 2.22
C ASN A 67 1.38 -15.05 2.62
N GLN A 68 2.59 -15.57 2.79
CA GLN A 68 2.82 -16.93 3.31
C GLN A 68 2.29 -17.11 4.74
N LEU A 69 2.27 -16.03 5.54
CA LEU A 69 1.70 -16.01 6.89
C LEU A 69 0.17 -15.78 6.89
N GLY A 70 -0.44 -15.71 5.72
CA GLY A 70 -1.89 -15.58 5.56
C GLY A 70 -2.42 -14.15 5.46
N GLY A 71 -1.55 -13.14 5.45
CA GLY A 71 -1.90 -11.73 5.26
C GLY A 71 -1.65 -11.21 3.85
N LEU A 72 -1.70 -9.90 3.67
CA LEU A 72 -1.43 -9.22 2.40
C LEU A 72 -0.40 -8.11 2.59
N GLY A 73 0.69 -8.15 1.82
CA GLY A 73 1.65 -7.04 1.74
C GLY A 73 1.33 -6.12 0.57
N VAL A 74 1.25 -4.82 0.81
CA VAL A 74 1.02 -3.80 -0.23
C VAL A 74 2.31 -3.06 -0.51
N LEU A 75 2.83 -3.17 -1.74
CA LEU A 75 4.04 -2.50 -2.16
C LEU A 75 3.75 -1.03 -2.52
N ASN A 76 4.61 -0.12 -2.08
CA ASN A 76 4.58 1.27 -2.52
C ASN A 76 5.17 1.40 -3.94
N LEU A 77 4.32 1.59 -4.95
CA LEU A 77 4.74 1.70 -6.35
C LEU A 77 5.43 3.03 -6.68
N GLU A 78 5.29 4.03 -5.82
CA GLU A 78 5.97 5.33 -5.91
C GLU A 78 7.22 5.41 -5.02
N GLY A 79 7.51 4.34 -4.30
CA GLY A 79 8.57 4.28 -3.31
C GLY A 79 9.95 3.99 -3.87
N ILE A 80 10.89 3.82 -2.95
CA ILE A 80 12.32 3.57 -3.23
C ILE A 80 12.51 2.28 -4.04
N TRP A 81 11.67 1.26 -3.79
CA TRP A 81 11.70 -0.03 -4.50
C TRP A 81 11.46 0.10 -6.02
N CYS A 82 10.73 1.13 -6.43
CA CYS A 82 10.42 1.40 -7.83
C CYS A 82 11.26 2.53 -8.45
N ARG A 83 12.24 3.06 -7.70
CA ARG A 83 13.18 4.09 -8.15
C ARG A 83 14.59 3.57 -8.31
N TYR A 84 14.99 2.62 -7.49
CA TYR A 84 16.35 2.08 -7.44
C TYR A 84 16.36 0.56 -7.60
N GLU A 85 17.28 0.05 -8.42
CA GLU A 85 17.54 -1.39 -8.50
C GLU A 85 18.01 -1.93 -7.15
N ASN A 86 18.91 -1.18 -6.49
CA ASN A 86 19.50 -1.48 -5.20
C ASN A 86 18.79 -0.73 -4.06
N ALA A 87 17.47 -0.87 -3.96
CA ALA A 87 16.63 -0.19 -2.96
C ALA A 87 17.10 -0.43 -1.51
N ASP A 88 17.54 -1.65 -1.19
CA ASP A 88 18.07 -2.00 0.14
C ASP A 88 19.26 -1.12 0.56
N GLU A 89 20.16 -0.78 -0.36
CA GLU A 89 21.28 0.10 -0.07
C GLU A 89 20.84 1.53 0.25
N GLN A 90 19.81 2.01 -0.44
CA GLN A 90 19.27 3.36 -0.18
C GLN A 90 18.55 3.40 1.17
N LEU A 91 17.76 2.38 1.48
CA LEU A 91 17.11 2.24 2.78
C LEU A 91 18.12 2.15 3.92
N LYS A 92 19.20 1.41 3.72
CA LYS A 92 20.28 1.30 4.70
C LYS A 92 20.97 2.65 4.93
N LYS A 93 21.28 3.41 3.88
CA LYS A 93 21.86 4.76 3.99
C LYS A 93 20.96 5.68 4.83
N ILE A 94 19.63 5.62 4.59
CA ILE A 94 18.66 6.41 5.35
C ILE A 94 18.64 5.99 6.82
N ALA A 95 18.63 4.68 7.08
CA ALA A 95 18.60 4.14 8.44
C ALA A 95 19.86 4.46 9.25
N GLU A 96 21.02 4.52 8.59
CA GLU A 96 22.31 4.85 9.21
C GLU A 96 22.57 6.37 9.30
N ALA A 97 21.70 7.19 8.70
CA ALA A 97 21.86 8.63 8.70
C ALA A 97 21.67 9.24 10.09
N PRO A 98 22.44 10.27 10.47
CA PRO A 98 22.16 11.04 11.66
C PRO A 98 20.75 11.63 11.62
N THR A 99 20.03 11.60 12.73
CA THR A 99 18.61 11.99 12.82
C THR A 99 18.33 13.38 12.22
N HIS A 100 19.24 14.33 12.40
CA HIS A 100 19.08 15.70 11.89
C HIS A 100 19.27 15.81 10.36
N LEU A 101 19.84 14.80 9.71
CA LEU A 101 20.04 14.73 8.24
C LEU A 101 19.07 13.76 7.56
N ALA A 102 18.37 12.93 8.32
CA ALA A 102 17.51 11.87 7.78
C ALA A 102 16.44 12.42 6.81
N THR A 103 15.79 13.53 7.16
CA THR A 103 14.78 14.17 6.30
C THR A 103 15.37 14.67 4.97
N GLN A 104 16.56 15.30 5.02
CA GLN A 104 17.23 15.79 3.82
C GLN A 104 17.62 14.62 2.91
N MET A 105 18.19 13.57 3.47
CA MET A 105 18.57 12.36 2.73
C MET A 105 17.36 11.67 2.11
N LEU A 106 16.25 11.62 2.84
CA LEU A 106 15.00 11.06 2.34
C LEU A 106 14.49 11.87 1.14
N GLN A 107 14.50 13.19 1.22
CA GLN A 107 14.13 14.08 0.12
C GLN A 107 15.04 13.86 -1.11
N GLU A 108 16.36 13.74 -0.90
CA GLU A 108 17.31 13.47 -1.97
C GLU A 108 17.05 12.13 -2.67
N VAL A 109 16.82 11.07 -1.90
CA VAL A 109 16.52 9.74 -2.46
C VAL A 109 15.22 9.76 -3.27
N TYR A 110 14.22 10.53 -2.86
CA TYR A 110 12.94 10.64 -3.59
C TYR A 110 13.00 11.57 -4.81
N THR A 111 14.12 12.22 -5.10
CA THR A 111 14.29 12.98 -6.35
C THR A 111 14.49 12.09 -7.58
N GLU A 112 14.98 10.86 -7.39
CA GLU A 112 15.08 9.89 -8.48
C GLU A 112 13.68 9.58 -9.04
N PRO A 113 13.48 9.58 -10.37
CA PRO A 113 12.20 9.29 -10.97
C PRO A 113 11.78 7.84 -10.75
N ILE A 114 10.46 7.60 -10.73
CA ILE A 114 9.89 6.26 -10.72
C ILE A 114 10.23 5.58 -12.05
N LYS A 115 10.66 4.32 -12.00
CA LYS A 115 11.02 3.51 -13.16
C LYS A 115 9.96 2.44 -13.40
N PRO A 116 9.15 2.56 -14.46
CA PRO A 116 8.07 1.61 -14.76
C PRO A 116 8.55 0.15 -14.89
N GLU A 117 9.76 -0.04 -15.41
CA GLU A 117 10.39 -1.35 -15.53
C GLU A 117 10.66 -2.01 -14.16
N LEU A 118 11.03 -1.19 -13.15
CA LEU A 118 11.22 -1.70 -11.79
C LEU A 118 9.89 -2.09 -11.13
N ILE A 119 8.80 -1.37 -11.42
CA ILE A 119 7.46 -1.75 -10.92
C ILE A 119 7.13 -3.17 -11.41
N GLY A 120 7.25 -3.42 -12.73
CA GLY A 120 7.02 -4.74 -13.31
C GLY A 120 7.91 -5.83 -12.71
N GLN A 121 9.20 -5.52 -12.50
CA GLN A 121 10.14 -6.44 -11.89
C GLN A 121 9.74 -6.78 -10.44
N ARG A 122 9.44 -5.79 -9.59
CA ARG A 122 9.06 -6.00 -8.19
C ARG A 122 7.78 -6.81 -8.04
N ILE A 123 6.80 -6.57 -8.92
CA ILE A 123 5.57 -7.36 -8.99
C ILE A 123 5.88 -8.81 -9.36
N SER A 124 6.75 -9.03 -10.35
CA SER A 124 7.18 -10.38 -10.74
C SER A 124 7.91 -11.10 -9.60
N GLU A 125 8.81 -10.42 -8.89
CA GLU A 125 9.52 -10.96 -7.70
C GLU A 125 8.55 -11.47 -6.60
N ILE A 126 7.42 -10.77 -6.41
CA ILE A 126 6.38 -11.21 -5.45
C ILE A 126 5.65 -12.44 -5.98
N LYS A 127 5.23 -12.41 -7.25
CA LYS A 127 4.48 -13.50 -7.89
C LYS A 127 5.29 -14.79 -8.02
N GLU A 128 6.57 -14.70 -8.35
CA GLU A 128 7.48 -15.85 -8.43
C GLU A 128 7.61 -16.62 -7.11
N LYS A 129 7.37 -15.94 -5.99
CA LYS A 129 7.30 -16.55 -4.66
C LYS A 129 5.91 -17.13 -4.33
N GLY A 130 4.99 -17.16 -5.29
CA GLY A 130 3.63 -17.68 -5.14
C GLY A 130 2.71 -16.78 -4.30
N ALA A 131 3.05 -15.51 -4.14
CA ALA A 131 2.29 -14.56 -3.35
C ALA A 131 1.39 -13.67 -4.22
N VAL A 132 0.31 -13.18 -3.63
CA VAL A 132 -0.56 -12.17 -4.26
C VAL A 132 0.18 -10.84 -4.32
N ALA A 133 0.37 -10.31 -5.53
CA ALA A 133 1.01 -9.02 -5.73
C ALA A 133 -0.02 -7.89 -5.61
N CYS A 134 0.19 -7.03 -4.62
CA CYS A 134 -0.63 -5.83 -4.38
C CYS A 134 0.27 -4.60 -4.35
N GLY A 135 -0.16 -3.52 -5.00
CA GLY A 135 0.55 -2.26 -5.02
C GLY A 135 -0.38 -1.09 -4.74
N ALA A 136 0.17 -0.03 -4.17
CA ALA A 136 -0.51 1.24 -3.96
C ALA A 136 0.26 2.38 -4.61
N GLU A 137 -0.48 3.32 -5.18
CA GLU A 137 0.03 4.56 -5.77
C GLU A 137 -0.95 5.70 -5.54
N SER A 138 -0.48 6.95 -5.65
CA SER A 138 -1.36 8.10 -5.59
C SER A 138 -1.85 8.49 -6.98
N THR A 139 -3.14 8.84 -7.08
CA THR A 139 -3.75 9.30 -8.34
C THR A 139 -3.14 10.61 -8.88
N GLN A 140 -2.34 11.31 -8.08
CA GLN A 140 -1.73 12.59 -8.46
C GLN A 140 -0.58 12.44 -9.47
N HIS A 141 0.12 11.31 -9.46
CA HIS A 141 1.26 11.08 -10.37
C HIS A 141 0.82 10.76 -11.80
N PHE A 142 -0.33 10.12 -11.99
CA PHE A 142 -0.84 9.81 -13.33
C PHE A 142 -1.40 11.01 -14.09
N GLY A 143 -1.81 12.09 -13.39
CA GLY A 143 -2.32 13.32 -14.00
C GLY A 143 -1.25 14.33 -14.41
N ALA A 144 -0.01 14.18 -13.96
CA ALA A 144 1.05 15.19 -14.15
C ALA A 144 1.96 14.97 -15.37
N GLY A 145 1.63 14.05 -16.27
CA GLY A 145 2.35 13.87 -17.55
C GLY A 145 3.74 13.23 -17.45
N SER A 146 4.08 12.63 -16.31
CA SER A 146 5.40 12.01 -16.10
C SER A 146 5.48 10.53 -16.48
N VAL A 147 4.33 9.86 -16.69
CA VAL A 147 4.28 8.45 -17.10
C VAL A 147 3.20 8.29 -18.18
N ASP A 148 3.50 7.53 -19.22
CA ASP A 148 2.57 7.22 -20.30
C ASP A 148 1.38 6.41 -19.76
N PRO A 149 0.12 6.87 -19.94
CA PRO A 149 -1.07 6.17 -19.46
C PRO A 149 -1.18 4.72 -19.96
N GLU A 150 -0.75 4.42 -21.20
CA GLU A 150 -0.77 3.05 -21.73
C GLU A 150 0.25 2.15 -21.03
N GLN A 151 1.39 2.72 -20.64
CA GLN A 151 2.42 2.01 -19.88
C GLN A 151 1.93 1.68 -18.47
N VAL A 152 1.22 2.62 -17.85
CA VAL A 152 0.56 2.44 -16.56
C VAL A 152 -0.50 1.35 -16.61
N GLU A 153 -1.43 1.41 -17.57
CA GLU A 153 -2.46 0.39 -17.73
C GLU A 153 -1.85 -1.01 -17.92
N ARG A 154 -0.75 -1.11 -18.68
CA ARG A 154 -0.02 -2.36 -18.85
C ARG A 154 0.60 -2.87 -17.55
N ILE A 155 1.14 -1.98 -16.71
CA ILE A 155 1.71 -2.32 -15.41
C ILE A 155 0.59 -2.73 -14.45
N LEU A 156 -0.48 -1.94 -14.38
CA LEU A 156 -1.64 -2.21 -13.52
C LEU A 156 -2.37 -3.51 -13.92
N SER A 157 -2.33 -3.88 -15.20
CA SER A 157 -2.87 -5.17 -15.64
C SER A 157 -2.11 -6.37 -15.07
N GLN A 158 -0.86 -6.17 -14.60
CA GLN A 158 -0.04 -7.19 -13.96
C GLN A 158 -0.27 -7.24 -12.44
N VAL A 159 -0.87 -6.21 -11.85
CA VAL A 159 -1.22 -6.16 -10.43
C VAL A 159 -2.56 -6.87 -10.25
N GLU A 160 -2.56 -7.97 -9.53
CA GLU A 160 -3.75 -8.83 -9.35
C GLU A 160 -4.81 -8.19 -8.46
N VAL A 161 -4.41 -7.33 -7.54
CA VAL A 161 -5.30 -6.54 -6.68
C VAL A 161 -5.03 -5.07 -6.97
N ARG A 162 -5.92 -4.43 -7.69
CA ARG A 162 -5.92 -2.97 -7.82
C ARG A 162 -6.33 -2.38 -6.47
N ALA A 163 -5.53 -1.45 -5.94
CA ALA A 163 -5.93 -0.68 -4.78
C ALA A 163 -7.32 -0.10 -5.04
N LEU A 164 -8.21 -0.22 -4.07
CA LEU A 164 -9.56 0.31 -4.14
C LEU A 164 -9.48 1.76 -4.65
N GLU A 165 -9.99 2.00 -5.85
CA GLU A 165 -10.32 3.34 -6.29
C GLU A 165 -11.29 3.90 -5.24
N VAL A 166 -10.81 4.82 -4.42
CA VAL A 166 -11.72 5.64 -3.64
C VAL A 166 -12.43 6.50 -4.67
N PRO A 167 -13.74 6.31 -4.92
CA PRO A 167 -14.44 7.09 -5.92
C PRO A 167 -14.22 8.57 -5.60
N ALA A 168 -13.71 9.34 -6.54
CA ALA A 168 -13.67 10.78 -6.44
C ALA A 168 -15.12 11.25 -6.37
N GLY A 169 -15.66 11.46 -5.17
CA GLY A 169 -17.03 11.92 -4.97
C GLY A 169 -17.84 11.21 -3.88
N VAL A 170 -17.20 10.78 -2.79
CA VAL A 170 -17.96 10.45 -1.56
C VAL A 170 -17.72 11.51 -0.51
#